data_ab13b7b65088ea2d1a922abde7a53018
#
_entry.id   ab13b7b65088ea2d1a922abde7a53018
#
_cell.length_a   1.000
_cell.length_b   1.000
_cell.length_c   1.000
_cell.angle_alpha   90.00
_cell.angle_beta   90.00
_cell.angle_gamma   90.00
#
_symmetry.space_group_name_H-M   'P 1'
#
loop_
_entity.id
_entity.type
_entity.pdbx_description
1 polymer ?
#
loop_
_entity_poly.entity_id
_entity_poly.type
_entity_poly.pdbx_seq_one_letter_code
_entity_poly.pdbx_strand_id
1 'polypeptide(L)'
;MNGYDLVIRGGLIVDGTGAAPFVADLAIVDGCIAAIGNGLADGAEEVDASGRLVTPGFVDVHTHYDGQVTWDNRLAPSTLHGVTTAVIGNCGVGFAPCKPDAAARDGMIRLMEGVEDIPHPVLAEGLPWTWESFPDYLDFLASRSFDADIAALVPHAPLRVYVMGERGARREAATAEDIAAMCRLLGEALDHGALGIATSRSLFHRSSDGTPIPTYQAAQDELLAFARVLREKGKGVFQIVEDLHLPGAGLGPLADLAREAGRPLTFSIGTGNVGPYHWPRLLEELGAANAEGLVVKAQLMPRAIGMILGFELTLNPFYTTQTYRALAELPLAERLAALRRPDTRAAILAEPVDPDPALVLGRMVRMFDSMFLLGEEPDYEQPPERSIAARAQAAGVTPEELAYDLLAAGESGGKLYLAMANYADGNLDALGVMLDHPDVVLGLGDGGAHVGTICDASYSTFALKHWVRDRAHGRKRVEDMVHRMTQATAQLCGLDDRGDLNIIDLERLGLGHPQVRYDLPGGGRRLIQQATGYDLTMVKGVVVQRAGMATAALPGQLVRCG
;
A
#
# COMPACT_ATOMS: atom_id res chain seq x y z
N MET A 1 11.53 43.17 -10.05
CA MET A 1 11.01 41.90 -10.64
C MET A 1 11.31 40.87 -9.58
N ASN A 2 10.27 40.33 -8.98
CA ASN A 2 10.47 39.20 -8.06
C ASN A 2 10.94 38.05 -8.93
N GLY A 3 12.17 37.56 -8.71
CA GLY A 3 12.68 36.35 -9.37
C GLY A 3 11.89 35.13 -8.92
N TYR A 4 12.12 33.97 -9.54
CA TYR A 4 11.57 32.70 -9.09
C TYR A 4 12.23 32.29 -7.76
N ASP A 5 11.50 31.55 -6.93
CA ASP A 5 12.05 30.98 -5.70
C ASP A 5 13.05 29.86 -6.01
N LEU A 6 12.66 28.99 -6.97
CA LEU A 6 13.45 27.86 -7.43
C LEU A 6 13.30 27.70 -8.94
N VAL A 7 14.41 27.42 -9.64
CA VAL A 7 14.39 26.99 -11.05
C VAL A 7 15.09 25.65 -11.21
N ILE A 8 14.41 24.71 -11.80
CA ILE A 8 14.94 23.39 -12.19
C ILE A 8 15.34 23.49 -13.66
N ARG A 9 16.63 23.30 -13.98
CA ARG A 9 17.21 23.53 -15.31
C ARG A 9 17.34 22.24 -16.11
N GLY A 10 16.91 22.29 -17.37
CA GLY A 10 17.24 21.29 -18.41
C GLY A 10 16.72 19.88 -18.15
N GLY A 11 15.69 19.74 -17.32
CA GLY A 11 15.10 18.44 -17.00
C GLY A 11 14.26 17.86 -18.13
N LEU A 12 14.19 16.53 -18.24
CA LEU A 12 13.23 15.84 -19.09
C LEU A 12 11.88 15.82 -18.35
N ILE A 13 11.00 16.74 -18.71
CA ILE A 13 9.69 16.89 -18.07
C ILE A 13 8.77 15.75 -18.53
N VAL A 14 8.23 15.00 -17.56
CA VAL A 14 7.17 14.01 -17.69
C VAL A 14 5.99 14.53 -16.88
N ASP A 15 5.10 15.29 -17.50
CA ASP A 15 4.14 16.16 -16.83
C ASP A 15 2.95 15.45 -16.16
N GLY A 16 2.90 14.13 -16.25
CA GLY A 16 1.83 13.32 -15.66
C GLY A 16 0.58 13.19 -16.54
N THR A 17 0.49 13.88 -17.67
CA THR A 17 -0.68 13.82 -18.56
C THR A 17 -0.70 12.57 -19.47
N GLY A 18 0.42 11.85 -19.55
CA GLY A 18 0.64 10.76 -20.52
C GLY A 18 1.14 11.28 -21.89
N ALA A 19 1.34 12.59 -22.04
CA ALA A 19 1.96 13.19 -23.23
C ALA A 19 3.46 12.85 -23.31
N ALA A 20 4.03 12.94 -24.52
CA ALA A 20 5.44 12.65 -24.74
C ALA A 20 6.33 13.60 -23.91
N PRO A 21 7.40 13.09 -23.27
CA PRO A 21 8.33 13.90 -22.51
C PRO A 21 9.04 14.95 -23.34
N PHE A 22 9.39 16.08 -22.73
CA PHE A 22 10.13 17.17 -23.39
C PHE A 22 11.15 17.81 -22.46
N VAL A 23 12.23 18.34 -23.00
CA VAL A 23 13.28 19.04 -22.21
C VAL A 23 12.89 20.49 -22.00
N ALA A 24 12.87 20.94 -20.75
CA ALA A 24 12.60 22.33 -20.38
C ALA A 24 13.15 22.68 -18.99
N ASP A 25 13.17 23.98 -18.69
CA ASP A 25 13.28 24.50 -17.33
C ASP A 25 11.90 24.56 -16.67
N LEU A 26 11.84 24.43 -15.35
CA LEU A 26 10.63 24.57 -14.55
C LEU A 26 10.90 25.54 -13.40
N ALA A 27 10.03 26.55 -13.24
CA ALA A 27 10.15 27.56 -12.19
C ALA A 27 9.03 27.44 -11.16
N ILE A 28 9.38 27.65 -9.88
CA ILE A 28 8.47 27.60 -8.73
C ILE A 28 8.45 28.97 -8.05
N VAL A 29 7.26 29.40 -7.66
CA VAL A 29 6.99 30.60 -6.83
C VAL A 29 5.94 30.23 -5.80
N ASP A 30 6.17 30.55 -4.55
CA ASP A 30 5.24 30.28 -3.43
C ASP A 30 4.74 28.82 -3.40
N GLY A 31 5.64 27.87 -3.70
CA GLY A 31 5.33 26.44 -3.73
C GLY A 31 4.54 25.95 -4.95
N CYS A 32 4.23 26.82 -5.90
CA CYS A 32 3.47 26.48 -7.11
C CYS A 32 4.36 26.53 -8.36
N ILE A 33 4.09 25.69 -9.36
CA ILE A 33 4.72 25.76 -10.67
C ILE A 33 4.25 27.07 -11.36
N ALA A 34 5.17 28.03 -11.52
CA ALA A 34 4.88 29.32 -12.11
C ALA A 34 5.12 29.35 -13.63
N ALA A 35 6.09 28.59 -14.12
CA ALA A 35 6.41 28.51 -15.55
C ALA A 35 7.10 27.20 -15.91
N ILE A 36 6.87 26.73 -17.14
CA ILE A 36 7.64 25.66 -17.78
C ILE A 36 8.03 26.15 -19.17
N GLY A 37 9.32 26.10 -19.52
CA GLY A 37 9.81 26.57 -20.83
C GLY A 37 11.33 26.64 -20.86
N ASN A 38 11.91 27.08 -21.96
CA ASN A 38 13.35 27.19 -22.10
C ASN A 38 13.83 28.62 -21.80
N GLY A 39 14.98 28.74 -21.12
CA GLY A 39 15.62 30.02 -20.83
C GLY A 39 14.82 30.88 -19.86
N LEU A 40 14.21 30.28 -18.86
CA LEU A 40 13.55 31.00 -17.78
C LEU A 40 14.57 31.91 -17.03
N ALA A 41 14.08 33.01 -16.48
CA ALA A 41 14.91 33.90 -15.65
C ALA A 41 15.50 33.14 -14.44
N ASP A 42 16.54 33.67 -13.84
CA ASP A 42 17.20 33.05 -12.68
C ASP A 42 16.27 33.00 -11.47
N GLY A 43 16.41 31.90 -10.69
CA GLY A 43 15.77 31.73 -9.39
C GLY A 43 16.68 32.10 -8.24
N ALA A 44 16.10 32.23 -7.04
CA ALA A 44 16.88 32.36 -5.80
C ALA A 44 17.69 31.07 -5.51
N GLU A 45 17.14 29.91 -5.89
CA GLU A 45 17.82 28.62 -5.91
C GLU A 45 17.72 28.03 -7.32
N GLU A 46 18.76 27.34 -7.76
CA GLU A 46 18.77 26.61 -9.03
C GLU A 46 19.21 25.16 -8.85
N VAL A 47 18.54 24.25 -9.56
CA VAL A 47 18.84 22.83 -9.56
C VAL A 47 19.08 22.38 -10.99
N ASP A 48 20.25 21.82 -11.28
CA ASP A 48 20.55 21.17 -12.56
C ASP A 48 19.89 19.79 -12.60
N ALA A 49 18.92 19.63 -13.49
CA ALA A 49 18.24 18.37 -13.76
C ALA A 49 18.59 17.81 -15.15
N SER A 50 19.69 18.24 -15.76
CA SER A 50 20.13 17.76 -17.06
C SER A 50 20.29 16.23 -17.05
N GLY A 51 19.61 15.54 -17.97
CA GLY A 51 19.57 14.08 -18.03
C GLY A 51 18.75 13.39 -16.94
N ARG A 52 17.95 14.13 -16.19
CA ARG A 52 17.02 13.61 -15.17
C ARG A 52 15.58 13.69 -15.63
N LEU A 53 14.75 12.77 -15.14
CA LEU A 53 13.31 12.93 -15.22
C LEU A 53 12.88 13.97 -14.17
N VAL A 54 12.00 14.87 -14.58
CA VAL A 54 11.26 15.76 -13.67
C VAL A 54 9.80 15.39 -13.79
N THR A 55 9.22 14.81 -12.74
CA THR A 55 7.85 14.30 -12.73
C THR A 55 7.05 14.97 -11.63
N PRO A 56 5.71 15.01 -11.72
CA PRO A 56 4.91 15.28 -10.53
C PRO A 56 5.24 14.26 -9.42
N GLY A 57 5.03 14.65 -8.17
CA GLY A 57 5.07 13.74 -7.03
C GLY A 57 4.02 12.65 -7.16
N PHE A 58 4.32 11.43 -6.68
CA PHE A 58 3.39 10.31 -6.80
C PHE A 58 2.29 10.40 -5.75
N VAL A 59 1.07 10.02 -6.17
CA VAL A 59 -0.11 9.93 -5.30
C VAL A 59 -0.42 8.46 -5.04
N ASP A 60 -0.13 7.96 -3.84
CA ASP A 60 -0.47 6.60 -3.44
C ASP A 60 -1.90 6.59 -2.86
N VAL A 61 -2.82 6.00 -3.63
CA VAL A 61 -4.25 5.97 -3.31
C VAL A 61 -4.62 4.84 -2.35
N HIS A 62 -3.64 4.02 -1.92
CA HIS A 62 -3.91 2.89 -1.03
C HIS A 62 -2.77 2.67 -0.04
N THR A 63 -2.94 3.26 1.16
CA THR A 63 -2.00 3.15 2.27
C THR A 63 -2.73 2.97 3.60
N HIS A 64 -1.98 2.57 4.65
CA HIS A 64 -2.48 2.31 5.99
C HIS A 64 -1.67 3.05 7.07
N TYR A 65 -1.32 4.30 6.77
CA TYR A 65 -0.64 5.17 7.74
C TYR A 65 -1.54 5.66 8.88
N ASP A 66 -2.79 5.19 8.99
CA ASP A 66 -3.81 5.64 9.96
C ASP A 66 -3.32 5.71 11.41
N GLY A 67 -2.50 4.75 11.81
CA GLY A 67 -1.83 4.79 13.11
C GLY A 67 -0.57 5.63 13.05
N GLN A 68 0.33 5.36 12.09
CA GLN A 68 1.65 5.98 12.03
C GLN A 68 1.60 7.50 12.00
N VAL A 69 0.65 8.11 11.28
CA VAL A 69 0.46 9.57 11.23
C VAL A 69 0.16 10.19 12.61
N THR A 70 -0.13 9.39 13.63
CA THR A 70 -0.41 9.90 14.97
C THR A 70 0.85 10.03 15.83
N TRP A 71 1.91 9.28 15.55
CA TRP A 71 3.17 9.31 16.30
C TRP A 71 4.39 9.70 15.47
N ASP A 72 4.35 9.53 14.14
CA ASP A 72 5.44 9.88 13.22
C ASP A 72 5.01 11.00 12.27
N ASN A 73 5.94 11.86 11.91
CA ASN A 73 5.73 12.92 10.93
C ASN A 73 6.27 12.54 9.54
N ARG A 74 6.78 11.31 9.41
CA ARG A 74 7.33 10.78 8.17
C ARG A 74 6.50 9.62 7.69
N LEU A 75 6.08 9.69 6.43
CA LEU A 75 5.34 8.62 5.78
C LEU A 75 6.30 7.63 5.09
N ALA A 76 7.38 7.29 5.80
CA ALA A 76 8.27 6.22 5.35
C ALA A 76 7.58 4.85 5.58
N PRO A 77 7.68 3.90 4.60
CA PRO A 77 8.59 3.91 3.45
C PRO A 77 8.10 4.63 2.18
N SER A 78 6.82 5.00 2.03
CA SER A 78 6.30 5.54 0.76
C SER A 78 7.04 6.78 0.25
N THR A 79 7.41 7.71 1.15
CA THR A 79 8.15 8.92 0.76
C THR A 79 9.56 8.62 0.25
N LEU A 80 10.17 7.48 0.61
CA LEU A 80 11.46 7.05 0.07
C LEU A 80 11.39 6.67 -1.42
N HIS A 81 10.19 6.54 -1.96
CA HIS A 81 9.90 6.11 -3.32
C HIS A 81 9.16 7.17 -4.14
N GLY A 82 9.29 8.45 -3.75
CA GLY A 82 8.75 9.59 -4.49
C GLY A 82 7.25 9.86 -4.29
N VAL A 83 6.61 9.21 -3.32
CA VAL A 83 5.24 9.52 -2.93
C VAL A 83 5.23 10.84 -2.16
N THR A 84 4.39 11.77 -2.59
CA THR A 84 4.20 13.09 -1.99
C THR A 84 2.79 13.30 -1.45
N THR A 85 1.86 12.41 -1.81
CA THR A 85 0.50 12.39 -1.25
C THR A 85 0.09 10.95 -1.00
N ALA A 86 -0.39 10.65 0.22
CA ALA A 86 -0.86 9.33 0.62
C ALA A 86 -2.34 9.38 1.05
N VAL A 87 -3.13 8.40 0.60
CA VAL A 87 -4.52 8.21 1.01
C VAL A 87 -4.58 7.13 2.08
N ILE A 88 -5.14 7.48 3.25
CA ILE A 88 -5.32 6.58 4.41
C ILE A 88 -6.79 6.20 4.61
N GLY A 89 -7.08 5.23 5.46
CA GLY A 89 -8.43 4.72 5.73
C GLY A 89 -8.89 3.65 4.75
N ASN A 90 -7.99 3.11 3.95
CA ASN A 90 -8.27 2.07 2.96
C ASN A 90 -8.74 0.76 3.61
N CYS A 91 -9.25 -0.17 2.82
CA CYS A 91 -9.79 -1.47 3.26
C CYS A 91 -10.93 -1.35 4.28
N GLY A 92 -11.39 -0.13 4.59
CA GLY A 92 -12.41 0.12 5.58
C GLY A 92 -11.97 -0.13 7.01
N VAL A 93 -10.66 -0.11 7.30
CA VAL A 93 -10.07 -0.21 8.63
C VAL A 93 -9.37 1.08 9.03
N GLY A 94 -9.26 1.35 10.33
CA GLY A 94 -8.67 2.59 10.86
C GLY A 94 -9.07 2.81 12.32
N PHE A 95 -8.86 4.03 12.84
CA PHE A 95 -9.01 4.32 14.27
C PHE A 95 -10.07 5.36 14.60
N ALA A 96 -10.87 5.81 13.62
CA ALA A 96 -11.95 6.77 13.81
C ALA A 96 -13.16 6.44 12.90
N PRO A 97 -14.42 6.61 13.40
CA PRO A 97 -14.77 7.00 14.78
C PRO A 97 -14.50 5.88 15.79
N CYS A 98 -14.20 6.22 17.04
CA CYS A 98 -13.99 5.25 18.11
C CYS A 98 -14.51 5.79 19.45
N LYS A 99 -15.33 5.02 20.16
CA LYS A 99 -15.80 5.40 21.49
C LYS A 99 -14.64 5.51 22.48
N PRO A 100 -14.69 6.43 23.45
CA PRO A 100 -13.59 6.70 24.37
C PRO A 100 -13.45 5.67 25.51
N ASP A 101 -13.85 4.43 25.28
CA ASP A 101 -13.69 3.34 26.25
C ASP A 101 -12.59 2.34 25.84
N ALA A 102 -12.05 1.66 26.82
CA ALA A 102 -10.90 0.75 26.62
C ALA A 102 -11.23 -0.44 25.70
N ALA A 103 -12.46 -0.96 25.77
CA ALA A 103 -12.86 -2.12 24.97
C ALA A 103 -13.01 -1.74 23.47
N ALA A 104 -13.57 -0.57 23.19
CA ALA A 104 -13.68 -0.07 21.83
C ALA A 104 -12.28 0.17 21.21
N ARG A 105 -11.38 0.80 21.96
CA ARG A 105 -9.99 1.04 21.52
C ARG A 105 -9.23 -0.26 21.28
N ASP A 106 -9.29 -1.23 22.20
CA ASP A 106 -8.67 -2.53 22.02
C ASP A 106 -9.25 -3.30 20.82
N GLY A 107 -10.56 -3.19 20.59
CA GLY A 107 -11.21 -3.74 19.40
C GLY A 107 -10.65 -3.18 18.08
N MET A 108 -10.41 -1.86 18.01
CA MET A 108 -9.80 -1.22 16.83
C MET A 108 -8.35 -1.67 16.64
N ILE A 109 -7.58 -1.78 17.74
CA ILE A 109 -6.20 -2.28 17.69
C ILE A 109 -6.15 -3.71 17.16
N ARG A 110 -6.99 -4.62 17.67
CA ARG A 110 -7.05 -6.02 17.20
C ARG A 110 -7.47 -6.12 15.74
N LEU A 111 -8.38 -5.27 15.31
CA LEU A 111 -8.80 -5.21 13.92
C LEU A 111 -7.62 -4.84 13.02
N MET A 112 -6.89 -3.79 13.36
CA MET A 112 -5.74 -3.30 12.59
C MET A 112 -4.56 -4.27 12.66
N GLU A 113 -4.30 -4.87 13.82
CA GLU A 113 -3.26 -5.90 13.97
C GLU A 113 -3.52 -7.10 13.05
N GLY A 114 -4.78 -7.54 12.96
CA GLY A 114 -5.12 -8.72 12.17
C GLY A 114 -5.18 -8.48 10.67
N VAL A 115 -5.64 -7.29 10.24
CA VAL A 115 -5.77 -6.95 8.82
C VAL A 115 -4.43 -6.46 8.28
N GLU A 116 -3.73 -5.59 9.01
CA GLU A 116 -2.57 -4.84 8.50
C GLU A 116 -1.22 -5.29 9.10
N ASP A 117 -1.18 -6.36 9.90
CA ASP A 117 0.05 -6.90 10.51
C ASP A 117 0.87 -5.80 11.22
N ILE A 118 0.18 -4.91 11.97
CA ILE A 118 0.82 -3.93 12.82
C ILE A 118 0.74 -4.43 14.26
N PRO A 119 1.87 -4.71 14.96
CA PRO A 119 1.84 -5.35 16.27
C PRO A 119 1.02 -4.57 17.31
N HIS A 120 0.18 -5.27 18.08
CA HIS A 120 -0.65 -4.69 19.14
C HIS A 120 0.12 -3.74 20.08
N PRO A 121 1.34 -4.07 20.58
CA PRO A 121 2.08 -3.16 21.45
C PRO A 121 2.45 -1.83 20.79
N VAL A 122 2.76 -1.85 19.48
CA VAL A 122 3.07 -0.63 18.69
C VAL A 122 1.87 0.30 18.67
N LEU A 123 0.69 -0.26 18.37
CA LEU A 123 -0.56 0.51 18.31
C LEU A 123 -1.00 0.99 19.70
N ALA A 124 -0.89 0.14 20.72
CA ALA A 124 -1.28 0.47 22.08
C ALA A 124 -0.45 1.63 22.66
N GLU A 125 0.86 1.70 22.34
CA GLU A 125 1.75 2.77 22.79
C GLU A 125 1.66 4.01 21.88
N GLY A 126 1.52 3.81 20.55
CA GLY A 126 1.61 4.89 19.58
C GLY A 126 0.33 5.75 19.46
N LEU A 127 -0.84 5.19 19.74
CA LEU A 127 -2.11 5.89 19.51
C LEU A 127 -2.49 6.80 20.69
N PRO A 128 -2.60 8.13 20.51
CA PRO A 128 -2.90 9.06 21.60
C PRO A 128 -4.39 9.10 21.98
N TRP A 129 -5.28 8.62 21.12
CA TRP A 129 -6.73 8.56 21.33
C TRP A 129 -7.36 9.88 21.78
N THR A 130 -7.00 10.99 21.11
CA THR A 130 -7.51 12.35 21.41
C THR A 130 -8.77 12.70 20.64
N TRP A 131 -9.34 11.77 19.91
CA TRP A 131 -10.55 11.90 19.10
C TRP A 131 -11.61 10.87 19.50
N GLU A 132 -12.86 11.16 19.19
CA GLU A 132 -13.98 10.22 19.21
C GLU A 132 -14.62 10.10 17.83
N SER A 133 -14.98 11.24 17.21
CA SER A 133 -15.55 11.28 15.87
C SER A 133 -14.49 11.28 14.76
N PHE A 134 -14.90 11.04 13.52
CA PHE A 134 -14.01 11.18 12.37
C PHE A 134 -13.60 12.66 12.11
N PRO A 135 -14.50 13.67 12.23
CA PRO A 135 -14.11 15.07 12.26
C PRO A 135 -13.01 15.40 13.27
N ASP A 136 -13.10 14.91 14.53
CA ASP A 136 -12.06 15.14 15.54
C ASP A 136 -10.70 14.56 15.08
N TYR A 137 -10.71 13.37 14.45
CA TYR A 137 -9.51 12.76 13.90
C TYR A 137 -8.91 13.61 12.77
N LEU A 138 -9.75 14.15 11.87
CA LEU A 138 -9.27 15.08 10.84
C LEU A 138 -8.68 16.36 11.44
N ASP A 139 -9.27 16.92 12.50
CA ASP A 139 -8.73 18.08 13.19
C ASP A 139 -7.40 17.78 13.89
N PHE A 140 -7.27 16.60 14.49
CA PHE A 140 -6.01 16.12 15.02
C PHE A 140 -4.94 16.04 13.92
N LEU A 141 -5.23 15.43 12.77
CA LEU A 141 -4.30 15.35 11.64
C LEU A 141 -3.94 16.74 11.10
N ALA A 142 -4.90 17.66 11.00
CA ALA A 142 -4.67 19.02 10.53
C ALA A 142 -3.76 19.83 11.48
N SER A 143 -3.65 19.44 12.74
CA SER A 143 -2.73 20.05 13.71
C SER A 143 -1.27 19.61 13.55
N ARG A 144 -1.01 18.61 12.69
CA ARG A 144 0.31 18.02 12.46
C ARG A 144 0.91 18.47 11.13
N SER A 145 2.21 18.26 10.99
CA SER A 145 2.96 18.50 9.76
C SER A 145 3.71 17.24 9.36
N PHE A 146 3.81 16.96 8.06
CA PHE A 146 4.37 15.73 7.53
C PHE A 146 5.37 15.99 6.40
N ASP A 147 6.09 14.97 5.99
CA ASP A 147 6.97 15.00 4.80
C ASP A 147 6.22 14.73 3.48
N ALA A 148 4.92 14.39 3.53
CA ALA A 148 4.01 14.29 2.39
C ALA A 148 2.60 14.73 2.80
N ASP A 149 1.76 15.10 1.84
CA ASP A 149 0.34 15.38 2.09
C ASP A 149 -0.43 14.09 2.38
N ILE A 150 -1.50 14.21 3.18
CA ILE A 150 -2.37 13.09 3.58
C ILE A 150 -3.81 13.43 3.22
N ALA A 151 -4.56 12.46 2.67
CA ALA A 151 -6.01 12.52 2.54
C ALA A 151 -6.64 11.30 3.20
N ALA A 152 -7.79 11.44 3.86
CA ALA A 152 -8.36 10.38 4.69
C ALA A 152 -9.76 9.96 4.25
N LEU A 153 -9.94 8.65 4.03
CA LEU A 153 -11.23 7.99 3.80
C LEU A 153 -11.86 7.61 5.15
N VAL A 154 -13.18 7.69 5.25
CA VAL A 154 -13.91 7.17 6.40
C VAL A 154 -13.88 5.63 6.37
N PRO A 155 -13.30 4.96 7.36
CA PRO A 155 -13.24 3.51 7.37
C PRO A 155 -14.57 2.91 7.86
N HIS A 156 -15.15 2.00 7.07
CA HIS A 156 -16.49 1.45 7.33
C HIS A 156 -16.55 0.57 8.58
N ALA A 157 -15.52 -0.24 8.87
CA ALA A 157 -15.55 -1.14 10.03
C ALA A 157 -15.60 -0.36 11.36
N PRO A 158 -14.76 0.66 11.61
CA PRO A 158 -14.92 1.55 12.75
C PRO A 158 -16.30 2.24 12.82
N LEU A 159 -16.79 2.77 11.69
CA LEU A 159 -18.10 3.43 11.61
C LEU A 159 -19.22 2.48 12.04
N ARG A 160 -19.19 1.25 11.56
CA ARG A 160 -20.16 0.20 11.86
C ARG A 160 -20.12 -0.20 13.34
N VAL A 161 -18.92 -0.41 13.90
CA VAL A 161 -18.76 -0.74 15.32
C VAL A 161 -19.14 0.44 16.23
N TYR A 162 -18.85 1.66 15.83
CA TYR A 162 -19.22 2.87 16.59
C TYR A 162 -20.74 2.99 16.76
N VAL A 163 -21.51 2.75 15.69
CA VAL A 163 -22.98 2.83 15.70
C VAL A 163 -23.62 1.61 16.34
N MET A 164 -23.19 0.41 15.97
CA MET A 164 -23.86 -0.86 16.32
C MET A 164 -23.27 -1.54 17.55
N GLY A 165 -22.09 -1.11 18.02
CA GLY A 165 -21.38 -1.73 19.15
C GLY A 165 -21.04 -3.20 18.85
N GLU A 166 -21.26 -4.09 19.83
CA GLU A 166 -21.00 -5.53 19.68
C GLU A 166 -21.77 -6.19 18.53
N ARG A 167 -22.96 -5.70 18.19
CA ARG A 167 -23.73 -6.19 17.05
C ARG A 167 -22.94 -6.01 15.75
N GLY A 168 -22.34 -4.83 15.58
CA GLY A 168 -21.47 -4.52 14.44
C GLY A 168 -20.22 -5.41 14.42
N ALA A 169 -19.55 -5.56 15.55
CA ALA A 169 -18.37 -6.44 15.69
C ALA A 169 -18.70 -7.91 15.36
N ARG A 170 -19.89 -8.38 15.73
CA ARG A 170 -20.41 -9.74 15.42
C ARG A 170 -20.96 -9.87 14.00
N ARG A 171 -20.91 -8.82 13.19
CA ARG A 171 -21.43 -8.81 11.81
C ARG A 171 -22.95 -9.03 11.70
N GLU A 172 -23.73 -8.69 12.74
CA GLU A 172 -25.18 -8.72 12.64
C GLU A 172 -25.66 -7.76 11.54
N ALA A 173 -26.77 -8.07 10.90
CA ALA A 173 -27.33 -7.18 9.88
C ALA A 173 -27.65 -5.80 10.49
N ALA A 174 -27.29 -4.74 9.79
CA ALA A 174 -27.64 -3.38 10.17
C ALA A 174 -29.15 -3.15 9.98
N THR A 175 -29.79 -2.52 10.95
CA THR A 175 -31.19 -2.06 10.80
C THR A 175 -31.25 -0.79 9.96
N ALA A 176 -32.43 -0.37 9.55
CA ALA A 176 -32.62 0.91 8.85
C ALA A 176 -32.13 2.11 9.68
N GLU A 177 -32.32 2.06 10.99
CA GLU A 177 -31.83 3.07 11.93
C GLU A 177 -30.31 3.07 12.05
N ASP A 178 -29.67 1.89 12.09
CA ASP A 178 -28.22 1.77 12.10
C ASP A 178 -27.63 2.38 10.81
N ILE A 179 -28.19 2.04 9.65
CA ILE A 179 -27.77 2.57 8.34
C ILE A 179 -27.94 4.09 8.30
N ALA A 180 -29.08 4.60 8.74
CA ALA A 180 -29.34 6.04 8.79
C ALA A 180 -28.34 6.78 9.70
N ALA A 181 -27.97 6.17 10.84
CA ALA A 181 -26.97 6.73 11.75
C ALA A 181 -25.56 6.74 11.12
N MET A 182 -25.14 5.64 10.47
CA MET A 182 -23.87 5.59 9.75
C MET A 182 -23.83 6.60 8.60
N CYS A 183 -24.90 6.73 7.81
CA CYS A 183 -25.02 7.72 6.74
C CYS A 183 -24.88 9.17 7.25
N ARG A 184 -25.48 9.50 8.40
CA ARG A 184 -25.35 10.83 8.99
C ARG A 184 -23.88 11.11 9.37
N LEU A 185 -23.23 10.18 10.04
CA LEU A 185 -21.81 10.33 10.44
C LEU A 185 -20.88 10.44 9.23
N LEU A 186 -21.13 9.65 8.17
CA LEU A 186 -20.41 9.78 6.90
C LEU A 186 -20.62 11.18 6.29
N GLY A 187 -21.87 11.68 6.29
CA GLY A 187 -22.18 13.00 5.77
C GLY A 187 -21.47 14.11 6.55
N GLU A 188 -21.41 14.01 7.88
CA GLU A 188 -20.68 14.94 8.76
C GLU A 188 -19.16 14.90 8.47
N ALA A 189 -18.59 13.70 8.29
CA ALA A 189 -17.18 13.54 7.94
C ALA A 189 -16.83 14.15 6.58
N LEU A 190 -17.69 13.94 5.57
CA LEU A 190 -17.52 14.55 4.23
C LEU A 190 -17.61 16.08 4.30
N ASP A 191 -18.55 16.64 5.07
CA ASP A 191 -18.66 18.09 5.26
C ASP A 191 -17.41 18.66 5.94
N HIS A 192 -16.72 17.85 6.76
CA HIS A 192 -15.49 18.22 7.45
C HIS A 192 -14.23 17.98 6.62
N GLY A 193 -14.37 17.45 5.40
CA GLY A 193 -13.28 17.28 4.44
C GLY A 193 -12.70 15.87 4.31
N ALA A 194 -13.45 14.84 4.74
CA ALA A 194 -13.09 13.46 4.41
C ALA A 194 -13.06 13.24 2.89
N LEU A 195 -12.13 12.41 2.42
CA LEU A 195 -11.93 12.11 1.00
C LEU A 195 -13.07 11.26 0.42
N GLY A 196 -13.76 10.51 1.25
CA GLY A 196 -14.79 9.56 0.83
C GLY A 196 -14.99 8.46 1.87
N ILE A 197 -15.37 7.28 1.43
CA ILE A 197 -15.53 6.09 2.28
C ILE A 197 -14.77 4.92 1.73
N ALA A 198 -14.22 4.09 2.62
CA ALA A 198 -13.60 2.82 2.27
C ALA A 198 -14.26 1.66 2.98
N THR A 199 -14.35 0.51 2.29
CA THR A 199 -14.88 -0.74 2.84
C THR A 199 -14.15 -1.95 2.31
N SER A 200 -14.34 -3.08 2.99
CA SER A 200 -13.91 -4.39 2.50
C SER A 200 -14.94 -5.45 2.82
N ARG A 201 -15.18 -6.34 1.85
CA ARG A 201 -15.92 -7.59 2.02
C ARG A 201 -15.02 -8.80 1.70
N SER A 202 -13.71 -8.65 1.96
CA SER A 202 -12.75 -9.73 1.71
C SER A 202 -12.68 -10.72 2.86
N LEU A 203 -12.65 -12.00 2.49
CA LEU A 203 -12.45 -13.13 3.40
C LEU A 203 -11.04 -13.14 4.01
N PHE A 204 -10.09 -12.50 3.34
CA PHE A 204 -8.70 -12.41 3.80
C PHE A 204 -8.53 -11.40 4.94
N HIS A 205 -9.43 -10.41 5.05
CA HIS A 205 -9.37 -9.43 6.13
C HIS A 205 -10.00 -10.01 7.41
N ARG A 206 -9.16 -10.17 8.43
CA ARG A 206 -9.53 -10.78 9.71
C ARG A 206 -8.90 -10.01 10.86
N SER A 207 -9.60 -9.94 11.98
CA SER A 207 -9.01 -9.51 13.27
C SER A 207 -7.91 -10.46 13.72
N SER A 208 -7.09 -10.03 14.68
CA SER A 208 -5.98 -10.84 15.20
C SER A 208 -6.42 -12.14 15.89
N ASP A 209 -7.68 -12.25 16.29
CA ASP A 209 -8.28 -13.50 16.79
C ASP A 209 -8.76 -14.45 15.67
N GLY A 210 -8.54 -14.08 14.39
CA GLY A 210 -8.96 -14.85 13.21
C GLY A 210 -10.40 -14.66 12.80
N THR A 211 -11.21 -13.84 13.48
CA THR A 211 -12.59 -13.58 13.06
C THR A 211 -12.61 -12.63 11.86
N PRO A 212 -13.53 -12.82 10.87
CA PRO A 212 -13.69 -11.88 9.77
C PRO A 212 -14.04 -10.48 10.28
N ILE A 213 -13.60 -9.46 9.55
CA ILE A 213 -13.85 -8.05 9.90
C ILE A 213 -15.34 -7.70 9.99
N PRO A 214 -15.72 -6.63 10.71
CA PRO A 214 -17.13 -6.23 10.89
C PRO A 214 -17.91 -6.01 9.59
N THR A 215 -17.24 -5.66 8.49
CA THR A 215 -17.84 -5.36 7.19
C THR A 215 -17.93 -6.57 6.25
N TYR A 216 -17.31 -7.68 6.61
CA TYR A 216 -17.46 -8.92 5.85
C TYR A 216 -18.94 -9.31 5.78
N GLN A 217 -19.48 -9.48 4.59
CA GLN A 217 -20.92 -9.69 4.34
C GLN A 217 -21.84 -8.49 4.63
N ALA A 218 -21.31 -7.26 4.75
CA ALA A 218 -22.16 -6.08 4.75
C ALA A 218 -23.10 -6.08 3.53
N ALA A 219 -24.39 -5.81 3.77
CA ALA A 219 -25.40 -5.90 2.74
C ALA A 219 -25.18 -4.84 1.64
N GLN A 220 -25.54 -5.17 0.41
CA GLN A 220 -25.44 -4.23 -0.71
C GLN A 220 -26.27 -2.96 -0.46
N ASP A 221 -27.43 -3.07 0.20
CA ASP A 221 -28.28 -1.92 0.53
C ASP A 221 -27.61 -0.94 1.50
N GLU A 222 -26.78 -1.43 2.44
CA GLU A 222 -25.95 -0.61 3.33
C GLU A 222 -24.94 0.19 2.53
N LEU A 223 -24.24 -0.44 1.58
CA LEU A 223 -23.27 0.23 0.72
C LEU A 223 -23.94 1.22 -0.26
N LEU A 224 -25.11 0.88 -0.80
CA LEU A 224 -25.90 1.79 -1.64
C LEU A 224 -26.38 3.01 -0.84
N ALA A 225 -26.65 2.87 0.45
CA ALA A 225 -26.99 4.01 1.29
C ALA A 225 -25.79 4.99 1.41
N PHE A 226 -24.58 4.49 1.59
CA PHE A 226 -23.37 5.34 1.57
C PHE A 226 -23.14 5.99 0.20
N ALA A 227 -23.38 5.27 -0.88
CA ALA A 227 -23.31 5.81 -2.23
C ALA A 227 -24.25 7.01 -2.43
N ARG A 228 -25.48 6.94 -1.88
CA ARG A 228 -26.44 8.06 -1.87
C ARG A 228 -25.90 9.27 -1.10
N VAL A 229 -25.22 9.05 0.03
CA VAL A 229 -24.60 10.16 0.79
C VAL A 229 -23.54 10.87 -0.06
N LEU A 230 -22.69 10.12 -0.78
CA LEU A 230 -21.70 10.71 -1.68
C LEU A 230 -22.37 11.54 -2.80
N ARG A 231 -23.48 11.03 -3.37
CA ARG A 231 -24.27 11.77 -4.36
C ARG A 231 -24.85 13.06 -3.79
N GLU A 232 -25.48 12.99 -2.62
CA GLU A 232 -26.11 14.13 -1.97
C GLU A 232 -25.09 15.22 -1.63
N LYS A 233 -23.90 14.83 -1.19
CA LYS A 233 -22.78 15.75 -0.91
C LYS A 233 -22.07 16.24 -2.18
N GLY A 234 -22.25 15.58 -3.30
CA GLY A 234 -21.60 15.92 -4.57
C GLY A 234 -20.09 15.75 -4.58
N LYS A 235 -19.51 15.04 -3.60
CA LYS A 235 -18.06 14.85 -3.43
C LYS A 235 -17.72 13.49 -2.84
N GLY A 236 -16.43 13.17 -2.86
CA GLY A 236 -15.88 11.95 -2.30
C GLY A 236 -15.67 10.81 -3.30
N VAL A 237 -14.89 9.82 -2.90
CA VAL A 237 -14.60 8.58 -3.62
C VAL A 237 -15.07 7.38 -2.81
N PHE A 238 -15.52 6.32 -3.47
CA PHE A 238 -15.87 5.05 -2.87
C PHE A 238 -14.73 4.05 -3.11
N GLN A 239 -14.00 3.65 -2.08
CA GLN A 239 -12.98 2.60 -2.16
C GLN A 239 -13.55 1.28 -1.64
N ILE A 240 -13.29 0.17 -2.33
CA ILE A 240 -13.75 -1.15 -1.91
C ILE A 240 -12.74 -2.24 -2.23
N VAL A 241 -12.54 -3.16 -1.27
CA VAL A 241 -11.91 -4.46 -1.51
C VAL A 241 -12.98 -5.53 -1.51
N GLU A 242 -13.02 -6.30 -2.60
CA GLU A 242 -14.05 -7.32 -2.83
C GLU A 242 -13.42 -8.63 -3.30
N ASP A 243 -13.97 -9.74 -2.86
CA ASP A 243 -13.52 -11.08 -3.28
C ASP A 243 -14.05 -11.42 -4.69
N LEU A 244 -13.58 -10.68 -5.70
CA LEU A 244 -14.00 -10.85 -7.10
C LEU A 244 -13.62 -12.21 -7.72
N HIS A 245 -12.82 -13.01 -7.01
CA HIS A 245 -12.43 -14.36 -7.41
C HIS A 245 -13.48 -15.44 -7.04
N LEU A 246 -14.48 -15.10 -6.25
CA LEU A 246 -15.52 -16.05 -5.85
C LEU A 246 -16.49 -16.35 -6.99
N PRO A 247 -17.03 -17.58 -7.05
CA PRO A 247 -18.03 -17.94 -8.04
C PRO A 247 -19.25 -17.00 -8.01
N GLY A 248 -19.58 -16.42 -9.15
CA GLY A 248 -20.69 -15.47 -9.28
C GLY A 248 -20.35 -14.03 -8.92
N ALA A 249 -19.15 -13.75 -8.42
CA ALA A 249 -18.66 -12.40 -8.24
C ALA A 249 -18.36 -11.75 -9.61
N GLY A 250 -18.46 -10.42 -9.67
CA GLY A 250 -18.19 -9.62 -10.85
C GLY A 250 -18.36 -8.15 -10.55
N LEU A 251 -18.11 -7.31 -11.52
CA LEU A 251 -18.10 -5.85 -11.33
C LEU A 251 -19.50 -5.25 -11.18
N GLY A 252 -20.57 -5.98 -11.49
CA GLY A 252 -21.94 -5.47 -11.45
C GLY A 252 -22.32 -4.73 -10.17
N PRO A 253 -22.16 -5.36 -8.98
CA PRO A 253 -22.46 -4.68 -7.71
C PRO A 253 -21.64 -3.42 -7.46
N LEU A 254 -20.40 -3.36 -7.93
CA LEU A 254 -19.52 -2.19 -7.84
C LEU A 254 -19.96 -1.08 -8.80
N ALA A 255 -20.33 -1.46 -10.04
CA ALA A 255 -20.91 -0.53 -11.02
C ALA A 255 -22.23 0.08 -10.50
N ASP A 256 -23.06 -0.70 -9.80
CA ASP A 256 -24.28 -0.19 -9.16
C ASP A 256 -23.96 0.84 -8.08
N LEU A 257 -22.91 0.64 -7.26
CA LEU A 257 -22.46 1.63 -6.28
C LEU A 257 -21.98 2.91 -6.97
N ALA A 258 -21.16 2.80 -8.01
CA ALA A 258 -20.67 3.96 -8.76
C ALA A 258 -21.82 4.73 -9.44
N ARG A 259 -22.79 4.02 -9.99
CA ARG A 259 -24.00 4.61 -10.62
C ARG A 259 -24.87 5.30 -9.59
N GLU A 260 -25.07 4.67 -8.43
CA GLU A 260 -25.84 5.26 -7.34
C GLU A 260 -25.13 6.47 -6.73
N ALA A 261 -23.81 6.42 -6.56
CA ALA A 261 -23.03 7.54 -6.05
C ALA A 261 -22.94 8.71 -7.04
N GLY A 262 -22.88 8.45 -8.35
CA GLY A 262 -22.51 9.46 -9.35
C GLY A 262 -21.10 10.04 -9.08
N ARG A 263 -20.25 9.29 -8.41
CA ARG A 263 -18.93 9.68 -7.94
C ARG A 263 -17.92 8.55 -8.26
N PRO A 264 -16.60 8.85 -8.29
CA PRO A 264 -15.60 7.83 -8.54
C PRO A 264 -15.67 6.67 -7.55
N LEU A 265 -15.48 5.46 -8.09
CA LEU A 265 -15.29 4.24 -7.31
C LEU A 265 -13.96 3.62 -7.67
N THR A 266 -13.27 3.07 -6.68
CA THR A 266 -12.02 2.34 -6.91
C THR A 266 -12.00 1.03 -6.14
N PHE A 267 -11.38 0.01 -6.74
CA PHE A 267 -11.27 -1.33 -6.17
C PHE A 267 -9.93 -1.95 -6.51
N SER A 268 -9.50 -2.94 -5.71
CA SER A 268 -8.25 -3.67 -5.94
C SER A 268 -8.43 -4.76 -6.99
N ILE A 269 -7.51 -4.84 -7.98
CA ILE A 269 -7.46 -5.89 -8.99
C ILE A 269 -6.10 -6.59 -8.98
N GLY A 270 -6.11 -7.89 -9.30
CA GLY A 270 -4.90 -8.69 -9.44
C GLY A 270 -5.18 -10.01 -10.13
N THR A 271 -4.15 -10.84 -10.31
CA THR A 271 -4.30 -12.23 -10.74
C THR A 271 -4.22 -13.13 -9.51
N GLY A 272 -5.22 -13.98 -9.30
CA GLY A 272 -5.16 -15.02 -8.26
C GLY A 272 -4.42 -16.26 -8.76
N ASN A 273 -3.66 -16.91 -7.87
CA ASN A 273 -3.03 -18.20 -8.19
C ASN A 273 -3.97 -19.38 -8.07
N VAL A 274 -5.20 -19.18 -7.58
CA VAL A 274 -6.14 -20.26 -7.28
C VAL A 274 -7.56 -19.87 -7.70
N GLY A 275 -8.18 -20.67 -8.57
CA GLY A 275 -9.59 -20.58 -8.91
C GLY A 275 -9.90 -20.00 -10.30
N PRO A 276 -11.19 -19.95 -10.68
CA PRO A 276 -11.63 -19.50 -12.01
C PRO A 276 -11.66 -17.96 -12.13
N TYR A 277 -10.77 -17.26 -11.45
CA TYR A 277 -10.68 -15.81 -11.50
C TYR A 277 -10.16 -15.37 -12.86
N HIS A 278 -11.08 -14.91 -13.69
CA HIS A 278 -10.74 -14.40 -15.01
C HIS A 278 -10.60 -12.88 -14.98
N TRP A 279 -9.41 -12.40 -14.60
CA TRP A 279 -9.08 -10.98 -14.68
C TRP A 279 -9.36 -10.35 -16.07
N PRO A 280 -9.23 -11.04 -17.24
CA PRO A 280 -9.61 -10.47 -18.51
C PRO A 280 -11.08 -10.04 -18.57
N ARG A 281 -11.99 -10.86 -18.01
CA ARG A 281 -13.41 -10.52 -17.93
C ARG A 281 -13.64 -9.29 -17.05
N LEU A 282 -12.91 -9.16 -15.94
CA LEU A 282 -13.05 -7.96 -15.10
C LEU A 282 -12.59 -6.70 -15.83
N LEU A 283 -11.55 -6.76 -16.66
CA LEU A 283 -11.14 -5.61 -17.48
C LEU A 283 -12.21 -5.27 -18.54
N GLU A 284 -12.85 -6.27 -19.15
CA GLU A 284 -13.97 -6.05 -20.07
C GLU A 284 -15.16 -5.39 -19.35
N GLU A 285 -15.54 -5.90 -18.17
CA GLU A 285 -16.61 -5.33 -17.36
C GLU A 285 -16.27 -3.91 -16.88
N LEU A 286 -14.99 -3.65 -16.54
CA LEU A 286 -14.48 -2.34 -16.15
C LEU A 286 -14.58 -1.34 -17.31
N GLY A 287 -14.13 -1.73 -18.50
CA GLY A 287 -14.25 -0.91 -19.72
C GLY A 287 -15.71 -0.63 -20.07
N ALA A 288 -16.60 -1.63 -19.96
CA ALA A 288 -18.03 -1.46 -20.20
C ALA A 288 -18.67 -0.46 -19.22
N ALA A 289 -18.37 -0.55 -17.92
CA ALA A 289 -18.89 0.37 -16.91
C ALA A 289 -18.45 1.83 -17.19
N ASN A 290 -17.17 2.03 -17.54
CA ASN A 290 -16.68 3.37 -17.88
C ASN A 290 -17.24 3.90 -19.22
N ALA A 291 -17.51 3.01 -20.18
CA ALA A 291 -18.18 3.39 -21.44
C ALA A 291 -19.63 3.87 -21.22
N GLU A 292 -20.29 3.45 -20.15
CA GLU A 292 -21.59 3.99 -19.72
C GLU A 292 -21.50 5.37 -19.06
N GLY A 293 -20.28 5.91 -18.89
CA GLY A 293 -20.03 7.22 -18.26
C GLY A 293 -19.80 7.14 -16.75
N LEU A 294 -19.62 5.94 -16.18
CA LEU A 294 -19.20 5.79 -14.80
C LEU A 294 -17.70 6.09 -14.68
N VAL A 295 -17.26 6.44 -13.48
CA VAL A 295 -15.83 6.58 -13.15
C VAL A 295 -15.46 5.46 -12.19
N VAL A 296 -15.03 4.33 -12.74
CA VAL A 296 -14.55 3.17 -11.98
C VAL A 296 -13.09 2.92 -12.31
N LYS A 297 -12.22 2.86 -11.32
CA LYS A 297 -10.80 2.61 -11.53
C LYS A 297 -10.33 1.41 -10.70
N ALA A 298 -9.57 0.54 -11.35
CA ALA A 298 -8.94 -0.60 -10.71
C ALA A 298 -7.54 -0.22 -10.22
N GLN A 299 -7.25 -0.45 -8.94
CA GLN A 299 -5.92 -0.29 -8.35
C GLN A 299 -5.12 -1.56 -8.58
N LEU A 300 -3.95 -1.44 -9.19
CA LEU A 300 -3.07 -2.54 -9.51
C LEU A 300 -1.72 -2.37 -8.82
N MET A 301 -1.27 -3.42 -8.13
CA MET A 301 0.12 -3.58 -7.72
C MET A 301 0.95 -3.98 -8.94
N PRO A 302 1.95 -3.20 -9.37
CA PRO A 302 2.68 -3.46 -10.63
C PRO A 302 3.69 -4.62 -10.55
N ARG A 303 3.71 -5.36 -9.46
CA ARG A 303 4.57 -6.54 -9.26
C ARG A 303 3.80 -7.69 -8.62
N ALA A 304 4.45 -8.83 -8.45
CA ALA A 304 3.90 -9.90 -7.63
C ALA A 304 3.53 -9.35 -6.24
N ILE A 305 2.35 -9.71 -5.73
CA ILE A 305 1.94 -9.47 -4.35
C ILE A 305 2.48 -10.63 -3.54
N GLY A 306 3.24 -10.35 -2.48
CA GLY A 306 3.88 -11.41 -1.74
C GLY A 306 4.43 -10.98 -0.40
N MET A 307 4.96 -11.94 0.33
CA MET A 307 5.55 -11.75 1.66
C MET A 307 7.05 -11.98 1.65
N ILE A 308 7.75 -11.23 2.46
CA ILE A 308 9.15 -11.47 2.78
C ILE A 308 9.22 -12.31 4.05
N LEU A 309 9.87 -13.44 3.96
CA LEU A 309 9.99 -14.43 5.03
C LEU A 309 11.41 -14.43 5.59
N GLY A 310 11.53 -14.54 6.91
CA GLY A 310 12.84 -14.53 7.58
C GLY A 310 12.76 -14.89 9.05
N PHE A 311 13.86 -15.34 9.63
CA PHE A 311 13.89 -15.63 11.08
C PHE A 311 13.86 -14.35 11.94
N GLU A 312 14.13 -13.19 11.38
CA GLU A 312 13.97 -11.88 12.01
C GLU A 312 12.54 -11.32 11.86
N LEU A 313 11.76 -11.87 10.93
CA LEU A 313 10.47 -11.33 10.50
C LEU A 313 9.29 -12.03 11.21
N THR A 314 8.07 -11.58 10.92
CA THR A 314 6.84 -12.14 11.50
C THR A 314 6.63 -13.59 11.05
N LEU A 315 6.94 -13.89 9.78
CA LEU A 315 6.67 -15.19 9.18
C LEU A 315 7.93 -15.85 8.61
N ASN A 316 7.95 -17.19 8.69
CA ASN A 316 8.90 -18.06 8.00
C ASN A 316 8.28 -19.47 7.86
N PRO A 317 8.83 -20.38 7.02
CA PRO A 317 8.25 -21.72 6.80
C PRO A 317 8.15 -22.61 8.04
N PHE A 318 8.79 -22.24 9.13
CA PHE A 318 8.94 -23.05 10.35
C PHE A 318 8.24 -22.44 11.58
N TYR A 319 7.56 -21.30 11.45
CA TYR A 319 7.01 -20.54 12.58
C TYR A 319 5.93 -21.32 13.37
N THR A 320 5.35 -22.36 12.78
CA THR A 320 4.36 -23.21 13.44
C THR A 320 4.98 -24.37 14.21
N THR A 321 6.27 -24.70 13.99
CA THR A 321 6.94 -25.81 14.68
C THR A 321 7.17 -25.49 16.16
N GLN A 322 7.03 -26.51 17.03
CA GLN A 322 7.17 -26.32 18.47
C GLN A 322 8.61 -25.90 18.86
N THR A 323 9.60 -26.53 18.21
CA THR A 323 11.02 -26.20 18.45
C THR A 323 11.33 -24.76 18.04
N TYR A 324 10.80 -24.26 16.90
CA TYR A 324 11.00 -22.85 16.52
C TYR A 324 10.30 -21.90 17.51
N ARG A 325 9.06 -22.18 17.87
CA ARG A 325 8.29 -21.35 18.83
C ARG A 325 9.01 -21.17 20.16
N ALA A 326 9.70 -22.19 20.65
CA ALA A 326 10.50 -22.10 21.88
C ALA A 326 11.71 -21.15 21.76
N LEU A 327 12.14 -20.84 20.53
CA LEU A 327 13.26 -19.94 20.25
C LEU A 327 12.81 -18.56 19.77
N ALA A 328 11.54 -18.38 19.42
CA ALA A 328 11.04 -17.18 18.73
C ALA A 328 11.25 -15.88 19.53
N GLU A 329 11.19 -15.94 20.85
CA GLU A 329 11.34 -14.78 21.73
C GLU A 329 12.81 -14.43 22.06
N LEU A 330 13.77 -15.25 21.64
CA LEU A 330 15.18 -14.96 21.86
C LEU A 330 15.64 -13.76 21.02
N PRO A 331 16.60 -12.96 21.47
CA PRO A 331 17.29 -11.99 20.64
C PRO A 331 17.80 -12.64 19.36
N LEU A 332 17.76 -11.90 18.22
CA LEU A 332 18.04 -12.47 16.91
C LEU A 332 19.38 -13.24 16.85
N ALA A 333 20.44 -12.67 17.41
CA ALA A 333 21.76 -13.31 17.39
C ALA A 333 21.76 -14.67 18.14
N GLU A 334 21.10 -14.74 19.29
CA GLU A 334 20.97 -15.97 20.08
C GLU A 334 20.05 -16.98 19.37
N ARG A 335 18.96 -16.51 18.77
CA ARG A 335 18.03 -17.32 17.98
C ARG A 335 18.75 -17.96 16.79
N LEU A 336 19.49 -17.17 16.01
CA LEU A 336 20.25 -17.68 14.87
C LEU A 336 21.35 -18.65 15.30
N ALA A 337 22.05 -18.38 16.42
CA ALA A 337 23.03 -19.30 16.98
C ALA A 337 22.40 -20.66 17.36
N ALA A 338 21.21 -20.63 17.97
CA ALA A 338 20.46 -21.84 18.30
C ALA A 338 19.96 -22.58 17.06
N LEU A 339 19.42 -21.85 16.07
CA LEU A 339 18.93 -22.42 14.80
C LEU A 339 20.04 -23.06 13.96
N ARG A 340 21.27 -22.58 14.06
CA ARG A 340 22.43 -23.15 13.34
C ARG A 340 22.97 -24.45 13.93
N ARG A 341 22.51 -24.85 15.09
CA ARG A 341 22.91 -26.12 15.70
C ARG A 341 22.31 -27.29 14.92
N PRO A 342 23.12 -28.32 14.60
CA PRO A 342 22.62 -29.48 13.85
C PRO A 342 21.44 -30.21 14.48
N ASP A 343 21.42 -30.32 15.82
CA ASP A 343 20.32 -30.93 16.58
C ASP A 343 19.02 -30.13 16.47
N THR A 344 19.07 -28.81 16.58
CA THR A 344 17.92 -27.92 16.41
C THR A 344 17.38 -27.95 14.99
N ARG A 345 18.28 -27.89 13.99
CA ARG A 345 17.90 -28.03 12.57
C ARG A 345 17.17 -29.35 12.31
N ALA A 346 17.74 -30.46 12.77
CA ALA A 346 17.14 -31.78 12.59
C ALA A 346 15.77 -31.88 13.27
N ALA A 347 15.62 -31.33 14.49
CA ALA A 347 14.36 -31.33 15.21
C ALA A 347 13.28 -30.56 14.44
N ILE A 348 13.56 -29.31 14.02
CA ILE A 348 12.59 -28.48 13.28
C ILE A 348 12.17 -29.13 11.93
N LEU A 349 13.12 -29.70 11.19
CA LEU A 349 12.83 -30.34 9.91
C LEU A 349 12.05 -31.66 10.04
N ALA A 350 12.16 -32.34 11.20
CA ALA A 350 11.42 -33.56 11.49
C ALA A 350 10.00 -33.32 12.04
N GLU A 351 9.70 -32.10 12.50
CA GLU A 351 8.38 -31.78 13.04
C GLU A 351 7.30 -31.76 11.93
N PRO A 352 6.12 -32.36 12.18
CA PRO A 352 5.02 -32.29 11.25
C PRO A 352 4.50 -30.84 11.12
N VAL A 353 3.98 -30.51 9.93
CA VAL A 353 3.26 -29.24 9.72
C VAL A 353 1.99 -29.29 10.57
N ASP A 354 1.73 -28.22 11.32
CA ASP A 354 0.49 -28.10 12.09
C ASP A 354 -0.72 -28.19 11.13
N PRO A 355 -1.60 -29.19 11.32
CA PRO A 355 -2.74 -29.41 10.44
C PRO A 355 -3.89 -28.42 10.66
N ASP A 356 -3.78 -27.49 11.62
CA ASP A 356 -4.87 -26.56 11.95
C ASP A 356 -5.29 -25.75 10.71
N PRO A 357 -6.53 -25.92 10.22
CA PRO A 357 -7.03 -25.17 9.08
C PRO A 357 -7.16 -23.66 9.35
N ALA A 358 -7.18 -23.23 10.61
CA ALA A 358 -7.12 -21.82 10.99
C ALA A 358 -5.75 -21.17 10.64
N LEU A 359 -4.71 -21.99 10.48
CA LEU A 359 -3.38 -21.54 10.08
C LEU A 359 -3.23 -21.53 8.55
N VAL A 360 -4.10 -20.81 7.85
CA VAL A 360 -4.00 -20.65 6.37
C VAL A 360 -2.62 -20.12 5.98
N LEU A 361 -2.10 -19.13 6.70
CA LEU A 361 -0.75 -18.60 6.51
C LEU A 361 0.33 -19.66 6.70
N GLY A 362 0.15 -20.62 7.63
CA GLY A 362 1.09 -21.72 7.86
C GLY A 362 1.28 -22.63 6.65
N ARG A 363 0.24 -22.77 5.81
CA ARG A 363 0.35 -23.49 4.53
C ARG A 363 0.95 -22.62 3.44
N MET A 364 0.57 -21.34 3.39
CA MET A 364 1.05 -20.41 2.36
C MET A 364 2.57 -20.21 2.46
N VAL A 365 3.12 -20.07 3.66
CA VAL A 365 4.57 -19.89 3.85
C VAL A 365 5.42 -21.12 3.49
N ARG A 366 4.78 -22.20 3.01
CA ARG A 366 5.42 -23.42 2.51
C ARG A 366 5.17 -23.66 1.01
N MET A 367 4.69 -22.65 0.29
CA MET A 367 4.53 -22.71 -1.17
C MET A 367 5.90 -22.52 -1.86
N PHE A 368 6.78 -23.51 -1.73
CA PHE A 368 8.17 -23.44 -2.17
C PHE A 368 8.34 -23.28 -3.69
N ASP A 369 7.32 -23.64 -4.48
CA ASP A 369 7.31 -23.41 -5.93
C ASP A 369 7.15 -21.93 -6.30
N SER A 370 6.55 -21.12 -5.42
CA SER A 370 6.37 -19.68 -5.57
C SER A 370 7.28 -18.87 -4.63
N MET A 371 8.29 -19.53 -4.03
CA MET A 371 9.21 -18.92 -3.08
C MET A 371 10.59 -18.77 -3.69
N PHE A 372 11.21 -17.60 -3.52
CA PHE A 372 12.48 -17.24 -4.13
C PHE A 372 13.45 -16.64 -3.11
N LEU A 373 14.75 -16.83 -3.31
CA LEU A 373 15.77 -16.13 -2.53
C LEU A 373 15.77 -14.65 -2.92
N LEU A 374 15.66 -13.78 -1.94
CA LEU A 374 15.78 -12.34 -2.14
C LEU A 374 17.27 -11.95 -1.98
N GLY A 375 17.89 -11.59 -3.10
CA GLY A 375 19.30 -11.18 -3.16
C GLY A 375 19.53 -9.73 -2.71
N GLU A 376 20.79 -9.28 -2.75
CA GLU A 376 21.17 -7.88 -2.45
C GLU A 376 20.45 -6.89 -3.38
N GLU A 377 20.34 -7.22 -4.66
CA GLU A 377 19.45 -6.53 -5.61
C GLU A 377 18.17 -7.35 -5.76
N PRO A 378 17.06 -6.92 -5.15
CA PRO A 378 15.81 -7.67 -5.19
C PRO A 378 15.24 -7.78 -6.61
N ASP A 379 15.05 -9.01 -7.05
CA ASP A 379 14.36 -9.37 -8.29
C ASP A 379 12.97 -9.94 -7.93
N TYR A 380 11.91 -9.24 -8.33
CA TYR A 380 10.53 -9.62 -8.08
C TYR A 380 9.84 -10.30 -9.28
N GLU A 381 10.58 -10.54 -10.37
CA GLU A 381 10.16 -11.35 -11.53
C GLU A 381 11.17 -12.47 -11.80
N GLN A 382 11.49 -13.27 -10.76
CA GLN A 382 12.40 -14.40 -10.89
C GLN A 382 11.72 -15.57 -11.62
N PRO A 383 12.40 -16.22 -12.58
CA PRO A 383 11.82 -17.35 -13.31
C PRO A 383 11.60 -18.57 -12.38
N PRO A 384 10.59 -19.43 -12.68
CA PRO A 384 10.24 -20.58 -11.83
C PRO A 384 11.40 -21.53 -11.50
N GLU A 385 12.41 -21.62 -12.37
CA GLU A 385 13.60 -22.44 -12.16
C GLU A 385 14.48 -21.94 -10.99
N ARG A 386 14.28 -20.68 -10.55
CA ARG A 386 14.94 -20.11 -9.38
C ARG A 386 14.13 -20.29 -8.09
N SER A 387 12.95 -20.89 -8.14
CA SER A 387 12.16 -21.18 -6.94
C SER A 387 12.92 -22.09 -5.97
N ILE A 388 12.57 -22.01 -4.70
CA ILE A 388 13.16 -22.88 -3.67
C ILE A 388 12.93 -24.35 -4.01
N ALA A 389 11.75 -24.73 -4.50
CA ALA A 389 11.46 -26.11 -4.91
C ALA A 389 12.37 -26.56 -6.07
N ALA A 390 12.50 -25.78 -7.14
CA ALA A 390 13.33 -26.14 -8.28
C ALA A 390 14.81 -26.23 -7.91
N ARG A 391 15.32 -25.29 -7.11
CA ARG A 391 16.69 -25.31 -6.62
C ARG A 391 16.99 -26.47 -5.68
N ALA A 392 16.04 -26.82 -4.80
CA ALA A 392 16.17 -27.98 -3.90
C ALA A 392 16.24 -29.28 -4.70
N GLN A 393 15.36 -29.45 -5.71
CA GLN A 393 15.41 -30.59 -6.62
C GLN A 393 16.76 -30.70 -7.34
N ALA A 394 17.29 -29.62 -7.86
CA ALA A 394 18.59 -29.59 -8.52
C ALA A 394 19.76 -29.93 -7.58
N ALA A 395 19.64 -29.56 -6.29
CA ALA A 395 20.64 -29.86 -5.26
C ALA A 395 20.48 -31.25 -4.61
N GLY A 396 19.38 -31.97 -4.88
CA GLY A 396 19.10 -33.29 -4.27
C GLY A 396 18.75 -33.24 -2.79
N VAL A 397 18.16 -32.12 -2.34
CA VAL A 397 17.68 -31.89 -0.96
C VAL A 397 16.19 -31.57 -0.96
N THR A 398 15.55 -31.53 0.21
CA THR A 398 14.16 -31.13 0.31
C THR A 398 14.04 -29.58 0.24
N PRO A 399 12.90 -29.06 -0.22
CA PRO A 399 12.65 -27.61 -0.21
C PRO A 399 12.77 -26.99 1.19
N GLU A 400 12.34 -27.72 2.21
CA GLU A 400 12.45 -27.35 3.61
C GLU A 400 13.90 -27.19 4.07
N GLU A 401 14.77 -28.15 3.72
CA GLU A 401 16.19 -28.11 4.05
C GLU A 401 16.84 -26.88 3.41
N LEU A 402 16.60 -26.66 2.12
CA LEU A 402 17.15 -25.50 1.41
C LEU A 402 16.66 -24.19 1.98
N ALA A 403 15.34 -24.05 2.22
CA ALA A 403 14.75 -22.84 2.80
C ALA A 403 15.35 -22.55 4.18
N TYR A 404 15.48 -23.59 5.02
CA TYR A 404 16.08 -23.46 6.36
C TYR A 404 17.51 -22.93 6.28
N ASP A 405 18.34 -23.58 5.46
CA ASP A 405 19.75 -23.24 5.36
C ASP A 405 19.95 -21.81 4.81
N LEU A 406 19.14 -21.41 3.84
CA LEU A 406 19.14 -20.03 3.31
C LEU A 406 18.71 -19.00 4.36
N LEU A 407 17.67 -19.29 5.13
CA LEU A 407 17.18 -18.40 6.18
C LEU A 407 18.14 -18.30 7.37
N ALA A 408 18.90 -19.38 7.66
CA ALA A 408 19.89 -19.37 8.74
C ALA A 408 21.24 -18.76 8.31
N ALA A 409 21.45 -18.49 7.01
CA ALA A 409 22.70 -17.97 6.48
C ALA A 409 22.94 -16.49 6.83
N GLY A 410 24.23 -16.07 6.82
CA GLY A 410 24.59 -14.67 7.05
C GLY A 410 24.42 -14.19 8.49
N GLU A 411 24.86 -12.99 8.83
CA GLU A 411 24.82 -12.46 10.19
C GLU A 411 23.40 -12.19 10.71
N SER A 412 22.54 -11.64 9.86
CA SER A 412 21.13 -11.29 10.17
C SER A 412 20.12 -12.32 9.66
N GLY A 413 20.57 -13.47 9.14
CA GLY A 413 19.71 -14.42 8.44
C GLY A 413 19.38 -13.98 7.02
N GLY A 414 19.02 -14.95 6.16
CA GLY A 414 18.55 -14.68 4.81
C GLY A 414 17.10 -14.28 4.76
N LYS A 415 16.66 -13.76 3.61
CA LYS A 415 15.25 -13.43 3.34
C LYS A 415 14.78 -14.17 2.09
N LEU A 416 13.59 -14.73 2.16
CA LEU A 416 12.90 -15.36 1.04
C LEU A 416 11.68 -14.50 0.67
N TYR A 417 11.37 -14.45 -0.61
CA TYR A 417 10.17 -13.80 -1.13
C TYR A 417 9.18 -14.85 -1.59
N LEU A 418 7.99 -14.83 -1.03
CA LEU A 418 6.88 -15.69 -1.42
C LEU A 418 5.92 -14.89 -2.30
N ALA A 419 5.86 -15.20 -3.59
CA ALA A 419 4.88 -14.61 -4.51
C ALA A 419 3.52 -15.30 -4.36
N MET A 420 2.53 -14.59 -3.81
CA MET A 420 1.19 -15.15 -3.50
C MET A 420 0.16 -14.87 -4.59
N ALA A 421 0.23 -13.70 -5.22
CA ALA A 421 -0.67 -13.27 -6.29
C ALA A 421 0.11 -12.45 -7.33
N ASN A 422 -0.53 -12.19 -8.45
CA ASN A 422 0.07 -11.48 -9.59
C ASN A 422 1.26 -12.22 -10.24
N TYR A 423 1.41 -13.52 -9.99
CA TYR A 423 2.56 -14.30 -10.46
C TYR A 423 2.18 -15.75 -10.84
N ALA A 424 0.92 -16.01 -11.20
CA ALA A 424 0.42 -17.36 -11.46
C ALA A 424 1.18 -18.10 -12.59
N ASP A 425 1.60 -17.34 -13.63
CA ASP A 425 2.28 -17.88 -14.81
C ASP A 425 3.82 -17.87 -14.66
N GLY A 426 4.35 -17.57 -13.47
CA GLY A 426 5.80 -17.47 -13.22
C GLY A 426 6.44 -16.25 -13.92
N ASN A 427 5.65 -15.24 -14.28
CA ASN A 427 6.06 -13.98 -14.88
C ASN A 427 5.00 -12.89 -14.63
N LEU A 428 5.27 -11.66 -15.09
CA LEU A 428 4.37 -10.51 -14.93
C LEU A 428 3.62 -10.13 -16.23
N ASP A 429 3.52 -11.01 -17.22
CA ASP A 429 2.90 -10.68 -18.52
C ASP A 429 1.43 -10.29 -18.39
N ALA A 430 0.67 -10.97 -17.52
CA ALA A 430 -0.72 -10.63 -17.22
C ALA A 430 -0.85 -9.19 -16.68
N LEU A 431 0.07 -8.77 -15.80
CA LEU A 431 0.11 -7.40 -15.30
C LEU A 431 0.43 -6.41 -16.42
N GLY A 432 1.28 -6.81 -17.38
CA GLY A 432 1.55 -6.01 -18.57
C GLY A 432 0.29 -5.68 -19.35
N VAL A 433 -0.62 -6.64 -19.51
CA VAL A 433 -1.91 -6.43 -20.15
C VAL A 433 -2.82 -5.52 -19.31
N MET A 434 -2.87 -5.72 -17.99
CA MET A 434 -3.64 -4.85 -17.08
C MET A 434 -3.13 -3.41 -17.11
N LEU A 435 -1.80 -3.22 -17.16
CA LEU A 435 -1.17 -1.91 -17.24
C LEU A 435 -1.47 -1.17 -18.55
N ASP A 436 -1.90 -1.85 -19.61
CA ASP A 436 -2.34 -1.19 -20.85
C ASP A 436 -3.79 -0.71 -20.79
N HIS A 437 -4.58 -1.17 -19.81
CA HIS A 437 -5.98 -0.77 -19.70
C HIS A 437 -6.10 0.68 -19.17
N PRO A 438 -6.90 1.56 -19.80
CA PRO A 438 -6.99 2.98 -19.44
C PRO A 438 -7.61 3.24 -18.07
N ASP A 439 -8.38 2.28 -17.54
CA ASP A 439 -9.06 2.40 -16.26
C ASP A 439 -8.33 1.69 -15.12
N VAL A 440 -7.07 1.31 -15.33
CA VAL A 440 -6.18 0.78 -14.30
C VAL A 440 -5.22 1.89 -13.85
N VAL A 441 -5.17 2.13 -12.55
CA VAL A 441 -4.22 3.04 -11.88
C VAL A 441 -3.25 2.22 -11.02
N LEU A 442 -2.08 2.77 -10.74
CA LEU A 442 -1.15 2.15 -9.80
C LEU A 442 -1.48 2.55 -8.37
N GLY A 443 -1.35 1.60 -7.46
CA GLY A 443 -1.61 1.76 -6.04
C GLY A 443 -1.29 0.46 -5.31
N LEU A 444 -1.92 0.24 -4.15
CA LEU A 444 -1.65 -0.90 -3.27
C LEU A 444 -0.20 -0.89 -2.76
N GLY A 445 0.30 0.31 -2.42
CA GLY A 445 1.61 0.45 -1.78
C GLY A 445 1.60 -0.04 -0.35
N ASP A 446 0.41 -0.10 0.28
CA ASP A 446 0.17 -0.57 1.64
C ASP A 446 1.19 0.02 2.65
N GLY A 447 1.63 1.26 2.39
CA GLY A 447 2.55 1.96 3.27
C GLY A 447 1.94 2.12 4.66
N GLY A 448 2.70 1.76 5.70
CA GLY A 448 2.22 1.75 7.09
C GLY A 448 1.62 0.41 7.54
N ALA A 449 1.31 -0.51 6.61
CA ALA A 449 0.78 -1.84 6.88
C ALA A 449 1.82 -2.94 6.75
N HIS A 450 1.44 -4.15 7.20
CA HIS A 450 2.18 -5.41 7.01
C HIS A 450 3.67 -5.26 7.37
N VAL A 451 3.91 -4.50 8.42
CA VAL A 451 5.24 -3.97 8.79
C VAL A 451 6.30 -5.04 8.98
N GLY A 452 5.91 -6.27 9.29
CA GLY A 452 6.82 -7.41 9.46
C GLY A 452 6.93 -8.33 8.24
N THR A 453 6.21 -8.06 7.14
CA THR A 453 6.03 -9.06 6.07
C THR A 453 6.17 -8.51 4.65
N ILE A 454 5.97 -7.21 4.37
CA ILE A 454 6.03 -6.66 3.00
C ILE A 454 6.91 -5.41 2.88
N CYS A 455 7.26 -5.07 1.62
CA CYS A 455 7.87 -3.79 1.22
C CYS A 455 7.15 -3.21 0.00
N ASP A 456 5.82 -3.28 -0.03
CA ASP A 456 5.02 -2.97 -1.22
C ASP A 456 4.95 -1.47 -1.52
N ALA A 457 5.19 -0.60 -0.54
CA ALA A 457 5.36 0.85 -0.74
C ALA A 457 6.47 1.21 -1.76
N SER A 458 7.35 0.27 -2.10
CA SER A 458 8.38 0.43 -3.14
C SER A 458 7.85 0.27 -4.57
N TYR A 459 6.54 0.09 -4.76
CA TYR A 459 5.91 -0.19 -6.06
C TYR A 459 6.18 0.89 -7.12
N SER A 460 6.21 2.14 -6.74
CA SER A 460 6.44 3.27 -7.67
C SER A 460 7.86 3.23 -8.24
N THR A 461 8.86 2.96 -7.41
CA THR A 461 10.24 2.73 -7.87
C THR A 461 10.34 1.48 -8.74
N PHE A 462 9.67 0.38 -8.35
CA PHE A 462 9.62 -0.83 -9.16
C PHE A 462 8.98 -0.57 -10.53
N ALA A 463 7.89 0.19 -10.57
CA ALA A 463 7.19 0.55 -11.80
C ALA A 463 8.12 1.22 -12.81
N LEU A 464 8.89 2.22 -12.39
CA LEU A 464 9.83 2.92 -13.27
C LEU A 464 11.07 2.06 -13.57
N LYS A 465 11.67 1.44 -12.54
CA LYS A 465 12.86 0.61 -12.73
C LYS A 465 12.58 -0.57 -13.64
N HIS A 466 11.59 -1.39 -13.28
CA HIS A 466 11.32 -2.66 -13.96
C HIS A 466 10.55 -2.47 -15.27
N TRP A 467 9.36 -1.86 -15.22
CA TRP A 467 8.49 -1.76 -16.39
C TRP A 467 8.99 -0.78 -17.46
N VAL A 468 9.71 0.28 -17.07
CA VAL A 468 10.23 1.26 -18.05
C VAL A 468 11.64 0.89 -18.52
N ARG A 469 12.54 0.52 -17.59
CA ARG A 469 13.96 0.36 -17.91
C ARG A 469 14.41 -1.10 -18.10
N ASP A 470 14.19 -1.97 -17.10
CA ASP A 470 14.94 -3.23 -16.96
C ASP A 470 14.28 -4.45 -17.60
N ARG A 471 12.96 -4.47 -17.69
CA ARG A 471 12.23 -5.64 -18.19
C ARG A 471 12.65 -5.98 -19.62
N ALA A 472 12.93 -7.27 -19.89
CA ALA A 472 13.45 -7.72 -21.18
C ALA A 472 12.46 -7.51 -22.34
N HIS A 473 11.15 -7.63 -22.05
CA HIS A 473 10.07 -7.49 -23.04
C HIS A 473 8.84 -6.82 -22.42
N GLY A 474 7.95 -6.28 -23.26
CA GLY A 474 6.71 -5.66 -22.78
C GLY A 474 6.91 -4.41 -21.92
N ARG A 475 8.03 -3.69 -22.13
CA ARG A 475 8.28 -2.41 -21.43
C ARG A 475 7.17 -1.42 -21.68
N LYS A 476 6.95 -0.56 -20.70
CA LYS A 476 5.99 0.54 -20.77
C LYS A 476 6.70 1.86 -21.03
N ARG A 477 5.98 2.81 -21.60
CA ARG A 477 6.50 4.17 -21.77
C ARG A 477 6.55 4.86 -20.39
N VAL A 478 7.55 5.69 -20.17
CA VAL A 478 7.71 6.39 -18.89
C VAL A 478 6.52 7.30 -18.60
N GLU A 479 6.01 8.01 -19.61
CA GLU A 479 4.87 8.89 -19.48
C GLU A 479 3.57 8.16 -19.10
N ASP A 480 3.35 6.93 -19.57
CA ASP A 480 2.19 6.12 -19.20
C ASP A 480 2.27 5.68 -17.74
N MET A 481 3.46 5.28 -17.28
CA MET A 481 3.66 4.86 -15.90
C MET A 481 3.54 6.03 -14.92
N VAL A 482 4.16 7.18 -15.25
CA VAL A 482 4.03 8.40 -14.45
C VAL A 482 2.59 8.88 -14.39
N HIS A 483 1.86 8.89 -15.52
CA HIS A 483 0.44 9.25 -15.55
C HIS A 483 -0.39 8.44 -14.53
N ARG A 484 -0.18 7.11 -14.48
CA ARG A 484 -0.92 6.19 -13.60
C ARG A 484 -0.61 6.36 -12.12
N MET A 485 0.49 6.99 -11.77
CA MET A 485 0.91 7.27 -10.38
C MET A 485 0.70 8.74 -9.98
N THR A 486 0.28 9.59 -10.91
CA THR A 486 0.16 11.04 -10.68
C THR A 486 -1.22 11.56 -11.06
N GLN A 487 -1.43 12.04 -12.28
CA GLN A 487 -2.70 12.65 -12.68
C GLN A 487 -3.89 11.69 -12.57
N ALA A 488 -3.74 10.43 -12.99
CA ALA A 488 -4.85 9.47 -12.94
C ALA A 488 -5.29 9.16 -11.51
N THR A 489 -4.34 9.03 -10.59
CA THR A 489 -4.60 8.81 -9.14
C THR A 489 -5.10 10.08 -8.46
N ALA A 490 -4.54 11.24 -8.79
CA ALA A 490 -4.99 12.52 -8.26
C ALA A 490 -6.45 12.82 -8.68
N GLN A 491 -6.78 12.67 -9.96
CA GLN A 491 -8.13 12.87 -10.49
C GLN A 491 -9.15 11.89 -9.87
N LEU A 492 -8.75 10.63 -9.66
CA LEU A 492 -9.59 9.65 -8.98
C LEU A 492 -10.03 10.15 -7.58
N CYS A 493 -9.11 10.80 -6.89
CA CYS A 493 -9.31 11.30 -5.53
C CYS A 493 -9.79 12.77 -5.50
N GLY A 494 -9.91 13.45 -6.63
CA GLY A 494 -10.22 14.88 -6.67
C GLY A 494 -9.13 15.74 -6.00
N LEU A 495 -7.88 15.30 -6.09
CA LEU A 495 -6.69 15.96 -5.53
C LEU A 495 -5.96 16.72 -6.65
N ASP A 496 -6.64 17.68 -7.27
CA ASP A 496 -6.09 18.52 -8.31
C ASP A 496 -5.14 19.57 -7.73
N ASP A 497 -4.24 20.08 -8.57
CA ASP A 497 -3.43 21.27 -8.30
C ASP A 497 -2.38 21.10 -7.18
N ARG A 498 -1.47 20.10 -7.33
CA ARG A 498 -0.35 19.84 -6.43
C ARG A 498 0.97 20.27 -7.04
N GLY A 499 1.72 21.15 -6.34
CA GLY A 499 3.06 21.62 -6.73
C GLY A 499 4.19 20.65 -6.35
N ASP A 500 3.90 19.38 -6.21
CA ASP A 500 4.84 18.35 -5.76
C ASP A 500 5.65 17.81 -6.94
N LEU A 501 6.95 17.54 -6.72
CA LEU A 501 7.86 17.13 -7.79
C LEU A 501 8.87 16.08 -7.32
N ASN A 502 9.25 15.20 -8.27
CA ASN A 502 10.43 14.34 -8.16
C ASN A 502 11.45 14.66 -9.26
N ILE A 503 12.73 14.69 -8.90
CA ILE A 503 13.85 14.68 -9.85
C ILE A 503 14.52 13.30 -9.73
N ILE A 504 14.48 12.53 -10.83
CA ILE A 504 14.83 11.10 -10.83
C ILE A 504 15.94 10.81 -11.86
N ASP A 505 17.02 10.22 -11.41
CA ASP A 505 18.02 9.58 -12.28
C ASP A 505 17.54 8.16 -12.62
N LEU A 506 16.90 8.01 -13.77
CA LEU A 506 16.32 6.73 -14.18
C LEU A 506 17.39 5.62 -14.32
N GLU A 507 18.60 5.97 -14.76
CA GLU A 507 19.70 5.00 -14.93
C GLU A 507 20.19 4.44 -13.58
N ARG A 508 20.18 5.29 -12.54
CA ARG A 508 20.59 4.90 -11.18
C ARG A 508 19.43 4.46 -10.30
N LEU A 509 18.19 4.50 -10.83
CA LEU A 509 17.01 4.13 -10.06
C LEU A 509 17.08 2.65 -9.66
N GLY A 510 17.03 2.37 -8.37
CA GLY A 510 17.22 1.04 -7.83
C GLY A 510 16.44 0.79 -6.55
N LEU A 511 16.26 -0.49 -6.24
CA LEU A 511 15.70 -0.98 -4.98
C LEU A 511 16.79 -1.67 -4.18
N GLY A 512 17.01 -1.23 -2.96
CA GLY A 512 17.91 -1.88 -2.02
C GLY A 512 17.31 -3.18 -1.44
N HIS A 513 18.13 -3.97 -0.78
CA HIS A 513 17.69 -5.13 -0.02
C HIS A 513 16.77 -4.68 1.13
N PRO A 514 15.62 -5.33 1.38
CA PRO A 514 14.76 -5.04 2.52
C PRO A 514 15.50 -5.18 3.86
N GLN A 515 15.39 -4.15 4.70
CA GLN A 515 16.05 -4.08 6.00
C GLN A 515 15.03 -4.01 7.12
N VAL A 516 15.32 -4.64 8.24
CA VAL A 516 14.53 -4.50 9.46
C VAL A 516 15.02 -3.29 10.24
N ARG A 517 14.10 -2.43 10.67
CA ARG A 517 14.35 -1.32 11.58
C ARG A 517 13.48 -1.45 12.83
N TYR A 518 14.00 -0.98 13.95
CA TYR A 518 13.34 -0.99 15.25
C TYR A 518 13.00 0.46 15.65
N ASP A 519 12.17 1.11 14.87
CA ASP A 519 11.84 2.53 14.96
C ASP A 519 10.34 2.83 15.15
N LEU A 520 9.53 1.80 15.37
CA LEU A 520 8.14 1.95 15.75
C LEU A 520 7.99 2.15 17.28
N PRO A 521 6.84 2.68 17.78
CA PRO A 521 6.55 2.78 19.20
C PRO A 521 6.87 1.48 19.97
N GLY A 522 7.35 1.61 21.22
CA GLY A 522 7.78 0.47 22.00
C GLY A 522 9.00 -0.28 21.47
N GLY A 523 9.74 0.30 20.52
CA GLY A 523 10.83 -0.40 19.84
C GLY A 523 10.37 -1.47 18.86
N GLY A 524 9.13 -1.38 18.40
CA GLY A 524 8.56 -2.27 17.39
C GLY A 524 9.36 -2.25 16.10
N ARG A 525 9.42 -3.40 15.41
CA ARG A 525 10.17 -3.55 14.16
C ARG A 525 9.29 -3.33 12.94
N ARG A 526 9.92 -2.88 11.86
CA ARG A 526 9.32 -2.87 10.51
C ARG A 526 10.34 -3.16 9.43
N LEU A 527 9.85 -3.63 8.29
CA LEU A 527 10.61 -3.72 7.04
C LEU A 527 10.65 -2.35 6.36
N ILE A 528 11.84 -1.96 5.91
CA ILE A 528 12.06 -0.78 5.08
C ILE A 528 12.87 -1.20 3.87
N GLN A 529 12.44 -0.77 2.68
CA GLN A 529 13.23 -0.88 1.46
C GLN A 529 13.64 0.51 1.01
N GLN A 530 14.93 0.73 0.81
CA GLN A 530 15.48 1.99 0.34
C GLN A 530 15.44 2.04 -1.19
N ALA A 531 15.29 3.24 -1.75
CA ALA A 531 15.51 3.49 -3.17
C ALA A 531 16.78 4.29 -3.39
N THR A 532 17.39 4.11 -4.57
CA THR A 532 18.43 4.98 -5.13
C THR A 532 17.88 5.67 -6.37
N GLY A 533 18.49 6.77 -6.79
CA GLY A 533 18.10 7.47 -8.03
C GLY A 533 17.07 8.59 -7.85
N TYR A 534 16.55 8.84 -6.65
CA TYR A 534 15.79 10.05 -6.34
C TYR A 534 16.78 11.15 -5.92
N ASP A 535 17.10 12.05 -6.84
CA ASP A 535 17.99 13.17 -6.53
C ASP A 535 17.30 14.19 -5.61
N LEU A 536 16.02 14.50 -5.90
CA LEU A 536 15.17 15.35 -5.05
C LEU A 536 13.72 14.87 -5.05
N THR A 537 13.05 15.00 -3.90
CA THR A 537 11.59 14.98 -3.78
C THR A 537 11.14 16.24 -3.07
N MET A 538 10.15 16.92 -3.62
CA MET A 538 9.63 18.19 -3.11
C MET A 538 8.14 18.09 -2.86
N VAL A 539 7.68 18.73 -1.78
CA VAL A 539 6.27 18.94 -1.45
C VAL A 539 6.05 20.44 -1.29
N LYS A 540 5.11 21.01 -2.04
CA LYS A 540 4.82 22.45 -2.03
C LYS A 540 6.07 23.32 -2.26
N GLY A 541 6.94 22.89 -3.19
CA GLY A 541 8.19 23.57 -3.51
C GLY A 541 9.31 23.43 -2.47
N VAL A 542 9.09 22.72 -1.37
CA VAL A 542 10.07 22.49 -0.31
C VAL A 542 10.69 21.10 -0.45
N VAL A 543 12.02 21.01 -0.44
CA VAL A 543 12.75 19.75 -0.54
C VAL A 543 12.57 18.94 0.74
N VAL A 544 11.83 17.83 0.66
CA VAL A 544 11.61 16.87 1.77
C VAL A 544 12.61 15.73 1.76
N GLN A 545 13.19 15.43 0.59
CA GLN A 545 14.21 14.40 0.43
C GLN A 545 15.28 14.85 -0.57
N ARG A 546 16.55 14.55 -0.27
CA ARG A 546 17.71 14.81 -1.13
C ARG A 546 18.61 13.57 -1.16
N ALA A 547 18.90 13.08 -2.37
CA ALA A 547 19.75 11.90 -2.61
C ALA A 547 19.34 10.69 -1.75
N GLY A 548 18.04 10.41 -1.66
CA GLY A 548 17.47 9.30 -0.89
C GLY A 548 17.44 9.51 0.64
N MET A 549 17.83 10.69 1.13
CA MET A 549 17.80 11.02 2.56
C MET A 549 16.77 12.11 2.86
N ALA A 550 15.98 11.90 3.90
CA ALA A 550 15.00 12.87 4.38
C ALA A 550 15.70 14.14 4.90
N THR A 551 15.15 15.31 4.56
CA THR A 551 15.54 16.61 5.14
C THR A 551 14.81 16.84 6.48
N ALA A 552 15.04 17.96 7.14
CA ALA A 552 14.28 18.35 8.33
C ALA A 552 12.88 18.92 8.00
N ALA A 553 12.60 19.21 6.73
CA ALA A 553 11.36 19.89 6.32
C ALA A 553 10.13 18.97 6.38
N LEU A 554 9.01 19.54 6.79
CA LEU A 554 7.71 18.87 6.94
C LEU A 554 6.60 19.78 6.41
N PRO A 555 6.55 20.07 5.09
CA PRO A 555 5.56 20.98 4.50
C PRO A 555 4.19 20.31 4.24
N GLY A 556 4.13 18.97 4.30
CA GLY A 556 2.93 18.19 4.07
C GLY A 556 1.89 18.38 5.17
N GLN A 557 0.63 18.30 4.80
CA GLN A 557 -0.52 18.55 5.66
C GLN A 557 -1.68 17.62 5.29
N LEU A 558 -2.71 17.58 6.16
CA LEU A 558 -4.00 17.01 5.80
C LEU A 558 -4.64 17.82 4.67
N VAL A 559 -4.94 17.13 3.57
CA VAL A 559 -5.73 17.67 2.46
C VAL A 559 -7.19 17.36 2.71
N ARG A 560 -8.01 18.40 2.81
CA ARG A 560 -9.46 18.26 2.95
C ARG A 560 -10.12 18.34 1.59
N CYS A 561 -11.04 17.42 1.33
CA CYS A 561 -11.86 17.45 0.12
C CYS A 561 -12.87 18.60 0.23
N GLY A 562 -12.82 19.56 -0.71
CA GLY A 562 -13.68 20.73 -0.76
C GLY A 562 -15.10 20.46 -1.25
#